data_f8b983b3f6708ceb39a0b0d21d669d20
#
_entry.id   f8b983b3f6708ceb39a0b0d21d669d20
#
_cell.length_a   1.000
_cell.length_b   1.000
_cell.length_c   1.000
_cell.angle_alpha   90.00
_cell.angle_beta   90.00
_cell.angle_gamma   90.00
#
_symmetry.space_group_name_H-M   'P 1'
#
loop_
_entity.id
_entity.type
_entity.pdbx_description
1 polymer ?
#
loop_
_entity_poly.entity_id
_entity_poly.type
_entity_poly.pdbx_seq_one_letter_code
_entity_poly.pdbx_strand_id
1 'polypeptide(L)'
;MRRLFHSWIGCLSLLVCLSLIACGSKDELDIDQLERRLAQNNESPHSPYFQNNPLPVGQGHLRILAIGNSFTIDALRYVSDILTNLGVDKATYSLYGATHSSASLEHWCEQALQDSLVELTHWGGAKMDVEQGTMQELLAQSWDVVVLIQKSEDAIHYETFNPWLHQLIDHILQHCPNPNLTLAWEMSWSYNDTYVTTYSNYGRWLLIALAAQTMTWNDGIDVVIPVGTAIQNARNTALNSESQLTRDGWHLNEGVGCYIAACTVVQSLFAPVFGISILNDTLQIQIPQSPDTTHVYPLEPVTDENRPLCHQCVINAIEQPFNITKQLVSGIQSTLP
;
A
#
# COMPACT_ATOMS: atom_id res chain seq x y z
N MET A 1 -12.52 -12.57 -45.22
CA MET A 1 -11.90 -11.36 -45.80
C MET A 1 -12.74 -10.15 -45.42
N ARG A 2 -12.42 -9.46 -44.34
CA ARG A 2 -12.86 -8.08 -44.09
C ARG A 2 -11.72 -7.38 -43.31
N ARG A 3 -11.34 -6.24 -43.86
CA ARG A 3 -10.13 -5.49 -43.64
C ARG A 3 -10.14 -4.80 -42.27
N LEU A 4 -9.05 -4.95 -41.52
CA LEU A 4 -8.60 -4.12 -40.43
C LEU A 4 -8.25 -2.72 -40.97
N PHE A 5 -8.95 -1.71 -40.53
CA PHE A 5 -8.47 -0.33 -40.55
C PHE A 5 -8.25 0.11 -39.10
N HIS A 6 -7.00 0.06 -38.70
CA HIS A 6 -6.57 0.74 -37.48
C HIS A 6 -6.28 2.18 -37.84
N SER A 7 -7.10 3.09 -37.34
CA SER A 7 -6.82 4.51 -37.39
C SER A 7 -5.83 4.85 -36.27
N TRP A 8 -4.64 5.14 -36.66
CA TRP A 8 -3.62 5.80 -35.86
C TRP A 8 -3.93 7.29 -35.77
N ILE A 9 -4.72 7.73 -34.82
CA ILE A 9 -4.84 9.14 -34.44
C ILE A 9 -5.16 9.16 -32.94
N GLY A 10 -4.24 9.66 -32.12
CA GLY A 10 -4.55 10.04 -30.75
C GLY A 10 -3.57 9.64 -29.66
N CYS A 11 -2.27 9.67 -29.92
CA CYS A 11 -1.26 9.63 -28.86
C CYS A 11 -0.21 10.71 -29.09
N LEU A 12 -0.64 11.95 -29.03
CA LEU A 12 0.27 13.10 -29.04
C LEU A 12 -0.17 14.12 -28.00
N SER A 13 -0.14 13.72 -26.74
CA SER A 13 -0.14 14.67 -25.63
C SER A 13 0.18 13.89 -24.36
N LEU A 14 1.41 13.88 -23.98
CA LEU A 14 2.04 13.83 -22.66
C LEU A 14 3.47 13.22 -22.68
N LEU A 15 4.19 13.52 -23.75
CA LEU A 15 5.64 13.25 -23.82
C LEU A 15 6.40 14.58 -23.76
N VAL A 16 6.11 15.36 -22.72
CA VAL A 16 6.95 16.50 -22.34
C VAL A 16 7.06 16.43 -20.83
N CYS A 17 8.15 15.91 -20.36
CA CYS A 17 8.83 16.28 -19.12
C CYS A 17 9.74 15.17 -18.60
N LEU A 18 10.78 14.81 -19.36
CA LEU A 18 11.94 14.12 -18.77
C LEU A 18 13.20 14.37 -19.63
N SER A 19 13.48 15.66 -19.88
CA SER A 19 14.76 16.08 -20.44
C SER A 19 15.24 17.36 -19.77
N LEU A 20 15.48 17.31 -18.48
CA LEU A 20 16.32 18.24 -17.74
C LEU A 20 17.13 17.46 -16.72
N ILE A 21 17.97 16.56 -17.20
CA ILE A 21 19.11 16.05 -16.45
C ILE A 21 20.34 16.50 -17.20
N ALA A 22 20.86 17.64 -16.80
CA ALA A 22 22.20 18.06 -17.22
C ALA A 22 22.87 18.79 -16.07
N CYS A 23 23.88 18.15 -15.51
CA CYS A 23 25.07 18.66 -14.85
C CYS A 23 24.96 19.51 -13.58
N GLY A 24 25.27 18.90 -12.43
CA GLY A 24 26.20 19.53 -11.48
C GLY A 24 25.60 20.44 -10.41
N SER A 25 24.54 19.99 -9.71
CA SER A 25 24.23 20.32 -8.30
C SER A 25 23.30 19.21 -7.81
N LYS A 26 23.31 18.90 -6.51
CA LYS A 26 22.28 18.04 -5.94
C LYS A 26 20.95 18.63 -6.38
N ASP A 27 20.20 17.94 -7.22
CA ASP A 27 18.90 18.40 -7.70
C ASP A 27 17.97 18.47 -6.50
N GLU A 28 17.82 19.65 -5.94
CA GLU A 28 16.88 19.93 -4.87
C GLU A 28 15.48 19.78 -5.48
N LEU A 29 14.67 18.86 -4.91
CA LEU A 29 13.29 18.67 -5.38
C LEU A 29 12.52 19.98 -5.27
N ASP A 30 11.89 20.41 -6.34
CA ASP A 30 10.93 21.51 -6.31
C ASP A 30 9.63 21.01 -5.66
N ILE A 31 9.58 21.08 -4.33
CA ILE A 31 8.45 20.63 -3.50
C ILE A 31 7.15 21.31 -3.94
N ASP A 32 7.18 22.61 -4.20
CA ASP A 32 6.00 23.39 -4.62
C ASP A 32 5.47 22.90 -5.98
N GLN A 33 6.36 22.52 -6.88
CA GLN A 33 5.95 21.97 -8.17
C GLN A 33 5.31 20.58 -8.01
N LEU A 34 5.88 19.73 -7.16
CA LEU A 34 5.33 18.40 -6.90
C LEU A 34 3.97 18.48 -6.22
N GLU A 35 3.79 19.36 -5.22
CA GLU A 35 2.51 19.60 -4.56
C GLU A 35 1.44 20.09 -5.58
N ARG A 36 1.81 21.04 -6.45
CA ARG A 36 0.89 21.53 -7.50
C ARG A 36 0.49 20.41 -8.47
N ARG A 37 1.43 19.58 -8.90
CA ARG A 37 1.12 18.44 -9.78
C ARG A 37 0.17 17.47 -9.12
N LEU A 38 0.44 17.08 -7.86
CA LEU A 38 -0.40 16.18 -7.10
C LEU A 38 -1.83 16.73 -6.94
N ALA A 39 -1.97 18.03 -6.62
CA ALA A 39 -3.27 18.69 -6.52
C ALA A 39 -4.02 18.74 -7.85
N GLN A 40 -3.35 19.11 -8.95
CA GLN A 40 -3.96 19.15 -10.29
C GLN A 40 -4.44 17.77 -10.73
N ASN A 41 -3.68 16.74 -10.41
CA ASN A 41 -4.03 15.38 -10.74
C ASN A 41 -5.28 14.91 -10.00
N ASN A 42 -5.52 15.34 -8.76
CA ASN A 42 -6.74 14.99 -8.01
C ASN A 42 -8.04 15.46 -8.67
N GLU A 43 -7.95 16.47 -9.56
CA GLU A 43 -9.11 17.02 -10.28
C GLU A 43 -9.35 16.35 -11.65
N SER A 44 -8.42 15.52 -12.10
CA SER A 44 -8.50 14.91 -13.43
C SER A 44 -9.39 13.67 -13.44
N PRO A 45 -10.16 13.40 -14.51
CA PRO A 45 -10.95 12.19 -14.63
C PRO A 45 -10.05 10.95 -14.73
N HIS A 46 -10.51 9.85 -14.12
CA HIS A 46 -9.82 8.56 -14.19
C HIS A 46 -9.64 8.07 -15.64
N SER A 47 -8.55 7.34 -15.87
CA SER A 47 -8.28 6.69 -17.15
C SER A 47 -9.39 5.70 -17.52
N PRO A 48 -9.70 5.55 -18.83
CA PRO A 48 -10.61 4.50 -19.30
C PRO A 48 -10.12 3.08 -19.04
N TYR A 49 -8.87 2.91 -18.62
CA TYR A 49 -8.32 1.61 -18.19
C TYR A 49 -8.66 1.26 -16.75
N PHE A 50 -9.21 2.19 -15.97
CA PHE A 50 -9.63 1.94 -14.60
C PHE A 50 -10.90 1.06 -14.63
N GLN A 51 -10.76 -0.18 -14.20
CA GLN A 51 -11.89 -1.08 -13.96
C GLN A 51 -12.27 -0.92 -12.49
N ASN A 52 -13.41 -0.30 -12.25
CA ASN A 52 -13.92 -0.15 -10.89
C ASN A 52 -14.64 -1.43 -10.46
N ASN A 53 -13.88 -2.43 -10.04
CA ASN A 53 -14.43 -3.62 -9.41
C ASN A 53 -14.57 -3.36 -7.91
N PRO A 54 -15.78 -3.20 -7.39
CA PRO A 54 -15.99 -2.95 -5.98
C PRO A 54 -15.57 -4.18 -5.16
N LEU A 55 -15.11 -3.93 -3.94
CA LEU A 55 -14.87 -5.00 -2.96
C LEU A 55 -16.13 -5.86 -2.79
N PRO A 56 -16.00 -7.17 -2.53
CA PRO A 56 -17.11 -8.15 -2.51
C PRO A 56 -17.97 -8.02 -1.24
N VAL A 57 -18.71 -6.93 -1.11
CA VAL A 57 -19.60 -6.66 0.03
C VAL A 57 -20.70 -7.71 0.11
N GLY A 58 -20.88 -8.31 1.30
CA GLY A 58 -21.94 -9.29 1.55
C GLY A 58 -21.68 -10.69 1.02
N GLN A 59 -20.48 -11.00 0.54
CA GLN A 59 -20.06 -12.36 0.23
C GLN A 59 -19.61 -13.08 1.51
N GLY A 60 -19.85 -14.39 1.60
CA GLY A 60 -19.65 -15.14 2.84
C GLY A 60 -18.19 -15.36 3.25
N HIS A 61 -17.22 -15.14 2.35
CA HIS A 61 -15.81 -15.36 2.62
C HIS A 61 -14.94 -14.47 1.71
N LEU A 62 -14.04 -13.69 2.31
CA LEU A 62 -13.12 -12.79 1.62
C LEU A 62 -11.73 -13.43 1.48
N ARG A 63 -11.25 -13.61 0.25
CA ARG A 63 -9.92 -14.18 -0.04
C ARG A 63 -8.99 -13.11 -0.58
N ILE A 64 -7.90 -12.86 0.12
CA ILE A 64 -6.92 -11.84 -0.24
C ILE A 64 -5.54 -12.47 -0.42
N LEU A 65 -4.92 -12.20 -1.56
CA LEU A 65 -3.52 -12.49 -1.85
C LEU A 65 -2.73 -11.18 -1.96
N ALA A 66 -1.74 -10.98 -1.11
CA ALA A 66 -0.78 -9.89 -1.24
C ALA A 66 0.49 -10.40 -1.93
N ILE A 67 0.86 -9.81 -3.05
CA ILE A 67 2.10 -10.09 -3.80
C ILE A 67 3.05 -8.93 -3.58
N GLY A 68 4.14 -9.15 -2.82
CA GLY A 68 4.95 -8.02 -2.40
C GLY A 68 6.32 -8.37 -1.84
N ASN A 69 6.75 -7.55 -0.90
CA ASN A 69 8.09 -7.60 -0.32
C ASN A 69 8.05 -7.39 1.20
N SER A 70 9.18 -7.01 1.81
CA SER A 70 9.26 -6.77 3.26
C SER A 70 8.32 -5.67 3.75
N PHE A 71 7.93 -4.72 2.90
CA PHE A 71 6.95 -3.69 3.26
C PHE A 71 5.55 -4.29 3.44
N THR A 72 5.14 -5.19 2.56
CA THR A 72 3.90 -5.96 2.73
C THR A 72 3.90 -6.78 4.04
N ILE A 73 5.05 -7.36 4.41
CA ILE A 73 5.19 -8.06 5.71
C ILE A 73 4.90 -7.10 6.87
N ASP A 74 5.46 -5.89 6.85
CA ASP A 74 5.21 -4.89 7.88
C ASP A 74 3.74 -4.44 7.91
N ALA A 75 3.12 -4.25 6.73
CA ALA A 75 1.72 -3.83 6.62
C ALA A 75 0.72 -4.90 7.07
N LEU A 76 1.03 -6.18 6.89
CA LEU A 76 0.14 -7.27 7.28
C LEU A 76 0.31 -7.74 8.72
N ARG A 77 1.35 -7.29 9.43
CA ARG A 77 1.76 -7.81 10.74
C ARG A 77 0.62 -7.94 11.75
N TYR A 78 -0.23 -6.94 11.90
CA TYR A 78 -1.30 -6.90 12.92
C TYR A 78 -2.72 -6.99 12.34
N VAL A 79 -2.87 -7.23 11.04
CA VAL A 79 -4.19 -7.29 10.40
C VAL A 79 -5.11 -8.30 11.08
N SER A 80 -4.63 -9.54 11.30
CA SER A 80 -5.42 -10.59 11.95
C SER A 80 -5.76 -10.28 13.40
N ASP A 81 -4.87 -9.61 14.12
CA ASP A 81 -5.10 -9.23 15.53
C ASP A 81 -6.17 -8.12 15.63
N ILE A 82 -6.07 -7.11 14.78
CA ILE A 82 -7.06 -6.03 14.68
C ILE A 82 -8.43 -6.59 14.29
N LEU A 83 -8.51 -7.46 13.28
CA LEU A 83 -9.77 -8.09 12.86
C LEU A 83 -10.39 -8.94 13.98
N THR A 84 -9.56 -9.69 14.71
CA THR A 84 -10.00 -10.46 15.88
C THR A 84 -10.53 -9.54 16.98
N ASN A 85 -9.84 -8.44 17.26
CA ASN A 85 -10.26 -7.44 18.26
C ASN A 85 -11.57 -6.75 17.86
N LEU A 86 -11.78 -6.52 16.55
CA LEU A 86 -13.02 -5.97 15.99
C LEU A 86 -14.15 -7.00 15.88
N GLY A 87 -13.94 -8.26 16.30
CA GLY A 87 -14.96 -9.29 16.33
C GLY A 87 -15.23 -9.97 14.96
N VAL A 88 -14.33 -9.83 14.00
CA VAL A 88 -14.45 -10.53 12.71
C VAL A 88 -14.14 -12.02 12.90
N ASP A 89 -15.08 -12.87 12.47
CA ASP A 89 -14.89 -14.31 12.53
C ASP A 89 -13.80 -14.76 11.55
N LYS A 90 -12.79 -15.47 12.07
CA LYS A 90 -11.68 -16.00 11.27
C LYS A 90 -12.13 -16.96 10.16
N ALA A 91 -13.32 -17.54 10.26
CA ALA A 91 -13.88 -18.38 9.21
C ALA A 91 -14.37 -17.59 8.00
N THR A 92 -14.47 -16.25 8.08
CA THR A 92 -15.05 -15.41 7.03
C THR A 92 -14.04 -14.75 6.11
N TYR A 93 -12.75 -14.97 6.32
CA TYR A 93 -11.69 -14.46 5.44
C TYR A 93 -10.49 -15.40 5.38
N SER A 94 -9.67 -15.24 4.35
CA SER A 94 -8.33 -15.83 4.22
C SER A 94 -7.38 -14.76 3.71
N LEU A 95 -6.29 -14.55 4.43
CA LEU A 95 -5.26 -13.57 4.07
C LEU A 95 -3.92 -14.27 3.88
N TYR A 96 -3.39 -14.19 2.67
CA TYR A 96 -2.13 -14.80 2.28
C TYR A 96 -1.19 -13.78 1.65
N GLY A 97 0.10 -14.04 1.74
CA GLY A 97 1.14 -13.24 1.11
C GLY A 97 2.16 -14.09 0.37
N ALA A 98 2.37 -13.79 -0.90
CA ALA A 98 3.54 -14.16 -1.67
C ALA A 98 4.56 -13.03 -1.51
N THR A 99 5.57 -13.20 -0.64
CA THR A 99 6.51 -12.14 -0.33
C THR A 99 7.95 -12.59 -0.51
N HIS A 100 8.76 -11.74 -1.13
CA HIS A 100 10.19 -11.96 -1.25
C HIS A 100 10.94 -10.66 -0.91
N SER A 101 12.06 -10.77 -0.19
CA SER A 101 12.85 -9.60 0.21
C SER A 101 13.27 -8.77 -1.01
N SER A 102 13.03 -7.46 -0.95
CA SER A 102 13.36 -6.50 -2.02
C SER A 102 12.73 -6.83 -3.39
N ALA A 103 11.66 -7.61 -3.45
CA ALA A 103 10.99 -7.92 -4.71
C ALA A 103 10.36 -6.68 -5.34
N SER A 104 10.63 -6.47 -6.63
CA SER A 104 10.03 -5.44 -7.48
C SER A 104 8.85 -6.02 -8.29
N LEU A 105 8.13 -5.16 -8.99
CA LEU A 105 7.14 -5.59 -9.99
C LEU A 105 7.79 -6.45 -11.08
N GLU A 106 9.01 -6.10 -11.52
CA GLU A 106 9.78 -6.90 -12.46
C GLU A 106 10.01 -8.32 -11.95
N HIS A 107 10.49 -8.46 -10.71
CA HIS A 107 10.68 -9.76 -10.08
C HIS A 107 9.41 -10.60 -10.11
N TRP A 108 8.28 -10.06 -9.68
CA TRP A 108 7.01 -10.81 -9.64
C TRP A 108 6.46 -11.11 -11.03
N CYS A 109 6.64 -10.21 -11.99
CA CYS A 109 6.29 -10.46 -13.39
C CYS A 109 7.11 -11.62 -13.96
N GLU A 110 8.42 -11.67 -13.69
CA GLU A 110 9.28 -12.78 -14.13
C GLU A 110 8.87 -14.10 -13.47
N GLN A 111 8.57 -14.11 -12.15
CA GLN A 111 8.06 -15.30 -11.48
C GLN A 111 6.76 -15.80 -12.11
N ALA A 112 5.86 -14.90 -12.47
CA ALA A 112 4.60 -15.22 -13.13
C ALA A 112 4.80 -15.80 -14.53
N LEU A 113 5.64 -15.16 -15.37
CA LEU A 113 5.91 -15.60 -16.73
C LEU A 113 6.67 -16.95 -16.80
N GLN A 114 7.51 -17.22 -15.83
CA GLN A 114 8.25 -18.49 -15.71
C GLN A 114 7.45 -19.58 -14.99
N ASP A 115 6.26 -19.26 -14.49
CA ASP A 115 5.44 -20.14 -13.64
C ASP A 115 6.24 -20.76 -12.49
N SER A 116 7.01 -19.89 -11.81
CA SER A 116 7.91 -20.30 -10.74
C SER A 116 7.17 -20.80 -9.51
N LEU A 117 7.82 -21.67 -8.75
CA LEU A 117 7.32 -22.12 -7.46
C LEU A 117 7.41 -20.98 -6.44
N VAL A 118 6.31 -20.66 -5.77
CA VAL A 118 6.18 -19.62 -4.76
C VAL A 118 5.59 -20.20 -3.48
N GLU A 119 6.13 -19.80 -2.34
CA GLU A 119 5.57 -20.12 -1.03
C GLU A 119 4.62 -19.01 -0.58
N LEU A 120 3.50 -19.39 0.06
CA LEU A 120 2.55 -18.48 0.65
C LEU A 120 2.68 -18.45 2.18
N THR A 121 2.77 -17.26 2.73
CA THR A 121 2.62 -17.04 4.17
C THR A 121 1.15 -16.80 4.50
N HIS A 122 0.59 -17.58 5.42
CA HIS A 122 -0.75 -17.35 5.96
C HIS A 122 -0.70 -16.27 7.05
N TRP A 123 -1.31 -15.13 6.79
CA TRP A 123 -1.34 -13.98 7.70
C TRP A 123 -2.58 -13.93 8.59
N GLY A 124 -3.61 -14.72 8.30
CA GLY A 124 -4.79 -14.78 9.15
C GLY A 124 -6.04 -15.33 8.47
N GLY A 125 -7.07 -15.52 9.27
CA GLY A 125 -8.34 -16.09 8.82
C GLY A 125 -8.33 -17.60 8.68
N ALA A 126 -9.23 -18.14 7.86
CA ALA A 126 -9.32 -19.54 7.56
C ALA A 126 -8.14 -20.00 6.69
N LYS A 127 -7.57 -21.15 7.02
CA LYS A 127 -6.53 -21.77 6.18
C LYS A 127 -7.16 -22.33 4.91
N MET A 128 -6.48 -22.11 3.79
CA MET A 128 -6.74 -22.77 2.51
C MET A 128 -5.75 -23.94 2.35
N ASP A 129 -6.12 -24.94 1.53
CA ASP A 129 -5.23 -26.06 1.22
C ASP A 129 -4.17 -25.68 0.16
N VAL A 130 -3.55 -24.50 0.36
CA VAL A 130 -2.49 -23.99 -0.51
C VAL A 130 -1.46 -23.25 0.34
N GLU A 131 -0.27 -23.82 0.48
CA GLU A 131 0.86 -23.20 1.16
C GLU A 131 2.00 -22.88 0.19
N GLN A 132 2.08 -23.59 -0.92
CA GLN A 132 3.02 -23.36 -2.02
C GLN A 132 2.43 -23.88 -3.34
N GLY A 133 2.90 -23.35 -4.44
CA GLY A 133 2.51 -23.78 -5.77
C GLY A 133 3.20 -22.93 -6.84
N THR A 134 2.99 -23.27 -8.11
CA THR A 134 3.39 -22.37 -9.17
C THR A 134 2.52 -21.11 -9.17
N MET A 135 3.00 -20.02 -9.77
CA MET A 135 2.21 -18.78 -9.81
C MET A 135 0.81 -19.01 -10.41
N GLN A 136 0.67 -19.85 -11.43
CA GLN A 136 -0.64 -20.18 -12.02
C GLN A 136 -1.53 -20.94 -11.02
N GLU A 137 -0.99 -21.94 -10.31
CA GLU A 137 -1.73 -22.69 -9.30
C GLU A 137 -2.21 -21.79 -8.16
N LEU A 138 -1.36 -20.87 -7.71
CA LEU A 138 -1.72 -19.91 -6.67
C LEU A 138 -2.80 -18.94 -7.14
N LEU A 139 -2.67 -18.38 -8.34
CA LEU A 139 -3.67 -17.46 -8.89
C LEU A 139 -5.01 -18.16 -9.18
N ALA A 140 -5.01 -19.46 -9.50
CA ALA A 140 -6.22 -20.25 -9.72
C ALA A 140 -7.09 -20.46 -8.47
N GLN A 141 -6.68 -20.01 -7.28
CA GLN A 141 -7.42 -20.15 -6.02
C GLN A 141 -8.65 -19.25 -5.88
N SER A 142 -9.04 -18.52 -6.92
CA SER A 142 -10.25 -17.67 -6.91
C SER A 142 -10.21 -16.57 -5.85
N TRP A 143 -9.17 -15.75 -5.89
CA TRP A 143 -9.01 -14.60 -5.01
C TRP A 143 -10.09 -13.54 -5.27
N ASP A 144 -10.52 -12.86 -4.21
CA ASP A 144 -11.44 -11.71 -4.30
C ASP A 144 -10.65 -10.41 -4.45
N VAL A 145 -9.47 -10.36 -3.83
CA VAL A 145 -8.55 -9.21 -3.91
C VAL A 145 -7.13 -9.70 -4.12
N VAL A 146 -6.43 -9.10 -5.06
CA VAL A 146 -4.97 -9.22 -5.19
C VAL A 146 -4.35 -7.85 -4.93
N VAL A 147 -3.46 -7.79 -3.94
CA VAL A 147 -2.72 -6.59 -3.55
C VAL A 147 -1.35 -6.62 -4.18
N LEU A 148 -0.95 -5.53 -4.81
CA LEU A 148 0.37 -5.34 -5.42
C LEU A 148 1.09 -4.16 -4.78
N ILE A 149 2.42 -4.19 -4.79
CA ILE A 149 3.30 -3.11 -4.34
C ILE A 149 4.55 -3.04 -5.21
N GLN A 150 5.12 -1.86 -5.38
CA GLN A 150 6.47 -1.72 -5.96
C GLN A 150 7.54 -1.81 -4.87
N LYS A 151 8.73 -2.25 -5.24
CA LYS A 151 9.93 -2.17 -4.39
C LYS A 151 10.15 -0.74 -3.90
N SER A 152 10.53 -0.58 -2.65
CA SER A 152 10.58 0.74 -2.02
C SER A 152 11.49 1.74 -2.72
N GLU A 153 12.64 1.32 -3.25
CA GLU A 153 13.56 2.19 -3.99
C GLU A 153 12.92 2.71 -5.28
N ASP A 154 12.15 1.86 -5.96
CA ASP A 154 11.55 2.12 -7.26
C ASP A 154 10.16 2.79 -7.14
N ALA A 155 9.57 2.79 -5.95
CA ALA A 155 8.22 3.33 -5.71
C ALA A 155 8.07 4.84 -5.98
N ILE A 156 9.19 5.57 -6.05
CA ILE A 156 9.26 7.00 -6.42
C ILE A 156 9.33 7.22 -7.94
N HIS A 157 9.49 6.15 -8.72
CA HIS A 157 9.79 6.16 -10.14
C HIS A 157 8.70 5.44 -10.92
N TYR A 158 7.62 6.16 -11.30
CA TYR A 158 6.51 5.56 -12.05
C TYR A 158 6.97 4.85 -13.34
N GLU A 159 8.02 5.35 -13.99
CA GLU A 159 8.61 4.75 -15.17
C GLU A 159 9.14 3.32 -14.96
N THR A 160 9.37 2.91 -13.70
CA THR A 160 9.78 1.54 -13.37
C THR A 160 8.61 0.56 -13.20
N PHE A 161 7.36 1.06 -13.22
CA PHE A 161 6.19 0.21 -13.02
C PHE A 161 5.88 -0.58 -14.29
N ASN A 162 5.98 0.06 -15.43
CA ASN A 162 5.67 -0.57 -16.71
C ASN A 162 6.95 -0.90 -17.52
N PRO A 163 6.96 -2.03 -18.25
CA PRO A 163 5.80 -2.86 -18.61
C PRO A 163 5.40 -3.90 -17.55
N TRP A 164 6.14 -4.03 -16.45
CA TRP A 164 6.02 -5.12 -15.49
C TRP A 164 4.66 -5.19 -14.81
N LEU A 165 4.11 -4.05 -14.41
CA LEU A 165 2.79 -3.97 -13.77
C LEU A 165 1.69 -4.46 -14.71
N HIS A 166 1.66 -3.99 -15.96
CA HIS A 166 0.67 -4.43 -16.95
C HIS A 166 0.77 -5.93 -17.23
N GLN A 167 1.97 -6.44 -17.44
CA GLN A 167 2.16 -7.87 -17.69
C GLN A 167 1.77 -8.74 -16.50
N LEU A 168 2.07 -8.29 -15.29
CA LEU A 168 1.66 -8.99 -14.06
C LEU A 168 0.15 -8.96 -13.88
N ILE A 169 -0.51 -7.82 -14.11
CA ILE A 169 -1.97 -7.70 -14.08
C ILE A 169 -2.61 -8.61 -15.13
N ASP A 170 -2.13 -8.59 -16.37
CA ASP A 170 -2.64 -9.47 -17.43
C ASP A 170 -2.52 -10.94 -17.05
N HIS A 171 -1.39 -11.33 -16.46
CA HIS A 171 -1.18 -12.70 -15.98
C HIS A 171 -2.15 -13.06 -14.84
N ILE A 172 -2.35 -12.16 -13.86
CA ILE A 172 -3.30 -12.34 -12.76
C ILE A 172 -4.73 -12.53 -13.31
N LEU A 173 -5.18 -11.64 -14.20
CA LEU A 173 -6.52 -11.69 -14.79
C LEU A 173 -6.73 -12.92 -15.67
N GLN A 174 -5.68 -13.42 -16.30
CA GLN A 174 -5.74 -14.65 -17.12
C GLN A 174 -5.92 -15.90 -16.27
N HIS A 175 -5.34 -15.98 -15.08
CA HIS A 175 -5.29 -17.21 -14.29
C HIS A 175 -6.23 -17.20 -13.08
N CYS A 176 -6.63 -16.03 -12.57
CA CYS A 176 -7.63 -15.95 -11.51
C CYS A 176 -9.04 -16.16 -12.09
N PRO A 177 -9.78 -17.18 -11.65
CA PRO A 177 -11.09 -17.50 -12.21
C PRO A 177 -12.20 -16.55 -11.75
N ASN A 178 -11.94 -15.66 -10.79
CA ASN A 178 -12.94 -14.71 -10.29
C ASN A 178 -13.08 -13.53 -11.27
N PRO A 179 -14.21 -13.38 -11.99
CA PRO A 179 -14.40 -12.28 -12.93
C PRO A 179 -14.58 -10.91 -12.26
N ASN A 180 -14.80 -10.90 -10.94
CA ASN A 180 -14.98 -9.68 -10.13
C ASN A 180 -13.76 -9.45 -9.23
N LEU A 181 -12.58 -9.93 -9.64
CA LEU A 181 -11.34 -9.72 -8.90
C LEU A 181 -11.08 -8.22 -8.74
N THR A 182 -10.85 -7.78 -7.51
CA THR A 182 -10.40 -6.42 -7.19
C THR A 182 -8.88 -6.38 -7.18
N LEU A 183 -8.29 -5.48 -7.94
CA LEU A 183 -6.86 -5.19 -7.87
C LEU A 183 -6.60 -4.03 -6.91
N ALA A 184 -5.80 -4.26 -5.90
CA ALA A 184 -5.45 -3.26 -4.90
C ALA A 184 -3.95 -2.91 -4.96
N TRP A 185 -3.63 -1.67 -4.65
CA TRP A 185 -2.26 -1.16 -4.59
C TRP A 185 -1.90 -0.75 -3.18
N GLU A 186 -0.90 -1.38 -2.60
CA GLU A 186 -0.29 -0.96 -1.36
C GLU A 186 0.69 0.18 -1.66
N MET A 187 0.32 1.40 -1.27
CA MET A 187 1.17 2.57 -1.44
C MET A 187 2.29 2.55 -0.41
N SER A 188 3.54 2.44 -0.87
CA SER A 188 4.74 2.45 -0.04
C SER A 188 4.87 3.73 0.80
N TRP A 189 5.64 3.67 1.87
CA TRP A 189 6.01 4.83 2.70
C TRP A 189 7.43 5.33 2.40
N SER A 190 7.70 6.57 2.78
CA SER A 190 9.03 7.16 2.67
C SER A 190 9.95 6.68 3.80
N TYR A 191 11.26 6.79 3.56
CA TYR A 191 12.29 6.47 4.54
C TYR A 191 12.41 7.55 5.63
N ASN A 192 13.15 7.24 6.69
CA ASN A 192 13.58 8.22 7.70
C ASN A 192 14.59 9.20 7.09
N ASP A 193 14.56 10.48 7.50
CA ASP A 193 15.45 11.53 7.02
C ASP A 193 16.93 11.28 7.35
N THR A 194 17.21 10.47 8.37
CA THR A 194 18.58 10.10 8.74
C THR A 194 19.12 8.93 7.92
N TYR A 195 18.27 8.20 7.22
CA TYR A 195 18.70 7.18 6.27
C TYR A 195 19.27 7.86 5.03
N VAL A 196 20.41 7.35 4.54
CA VAL A 196 21.11 7.96 3.39
C VAL A 196 20.23 7.93 2.15
N THR A 197 19.50 9.02 1.93
CA THR A 197 18.64 9.22 0.77
C THR A 197 18.94 10.56 0.12
N THR A 198 18.60 10.68 -1.16
CA THR A 198 18.73 11.93 -1.90
C THR A 198 17.65 12.94 -1.48
N TYR A 199 16.54 12.47 -0.90
CA TYR A 199 15.35 13.26 -0.63
C TYR A 199 14.97 13.18 0.85
N SER A 200 14.35 14.26 1.38
CA SER A 200 13.69 14.23 2.68
C SER A 200 12.52 13.22 2.68
N ASN A 201 12.07 12.80 3.87
CA ASN A 201 10.92 11.90 3.97
C ASN A 201 9.68 12.46 3.26
N TYR A 202 9.44 13.77 3.39
CA TYR A 202 8.32 14.43 2.73
C TYR A 202 8.47 14.49 1.21
N GLY A 203 9.64 14.87 0.71
CA GLY A 203 9.92 14.89 -0.73
C GLY A 203 9.78 13.50 -1.36
N ARG A 204 10.28 12.47 -0.67
CA ARG A 204 10.12 11.09 -1.11
C ARG A 204 8.66 10.65 -1.10
N TRP A 205 7.88 11.01 -0.06
CA TRP A 205 6.44 10.74 -0.03
C TRP A 205 5.72 11.40 -1.20
N LEU A 206 6.02 12.66 -1.56
CA LEU A 206 5.43 13.33 -2.72
C LEU A 206 5.67 12.55 -4.02
N LEU A 207 6.88 12.05 -4.23
CA LEU A 207 7.20 11.25 -5.41
C LEU A 207 6.44 9.92 -5.42
N ILE A 208 6.35 9.23 -4.27
CA ILE A 208 5.55 7.99 -4.12
C ILE A 208 4.07 8.28 -4.41
N ALA A 209 3.52 9.35 -3.86
CA ALA A 209 2.13 9.73 -4.06
C ALA A 209 1.83 10.06 -5.52
N LEU A 210 2.71 10.77 -6.22
CA LEU A 210 2.58 11.05 -7.65
C LEU A 210 2.66 9.79 -8.50
N ALA A 211 3.60 8.88 -8.19
CA ALA A 211 3.72 7.61 -8.89
C ALA A 211 2.46 6.76 -8.70
N ALA A 212 1.99 6.59 -7.47
CA ALA A 212 0.78 5.83 -7.15
C ALA A 212 -0.48 6.48 -7.77
N GLN A 213 -0.62 7.80 -7.73
CA GLN A 213 -1.74 8.50 -8.37
C GLN A 213 -1.73 8.31 -9.89
N THR A 214 -0.55 8.42 -10.53
CA THR A 214 -0.40 8.18 -11.97
C THR A 214 -0.76 6.74 -12.33
N MET A 215 -0.33 5.78 -11.54
CA MET A 215 -0.63 4.37 -11.68
C MET A 215 -2.14 4.10 -11.60
N THR A 216 -2.87 4.70 -10.65
CA THR A 216 -4.32 4.49 -10.52
C THR A 216 -5.10 4.96 -11.75
N TRP A 217 -4.56 5.91 -12.50
CA TRP A 217 -5.21 6.40 -13.72
C TRP A 217 -4.92 5.54 -14.95
N ASN A 218 -3.73 4.95 -14.99
CA ASN A 218 -3.21 4.33 -16.20
C ASN A 218 -3.27 2.80 -16.21
N ASP A 219 -3.28 2.17 -15.03
CA ASP A 219 -2.88 0.77 -14.92
C ASP A 219 -3.96 -0.17 -14.34
N GLY A 220 -5.21 0.28 -14.25
CA GLY A 220 -6.33 -0.61 -13.93
C GLY A 220 -6.40 -1.08 -12.47
N ILE A 221 -5.88 -0.32 -11.52
CA ILE A 221 -6.00 -0.58 -10.09
C ILE A 221 -7.33 -0.04 -9.56
N ASP A 222 -8.07 -0.87 -8.83
CA ASP A 222 -9.40 -0.54 -8.30
C ASP A 222 -9.36 0.16 -6.94
N VAL A 223 -8.41 -0.22 -6.08
CA VAL A 223 -8.31 0.26 -4.69
C VAL A 223 -6.87 0.66 -4.37
N VAL A 224 -6.68 1.82 -3.76
CA VAL A 224 -5.41 2.21 -3.14
C VAL A 224 -5.49 2.00 -1.64
N ILE A 225 -4.48 1.35 -1.08
CA ILE A 225 -4.25 1.21 0.36
C ILE A 225 -3.19 2.25 0.74
N PRO A 226 -3.56 3.42 1.27
CA PRO A 226 -2.67 4.58 1.36
C PRO A 226 -1.75 4.55 2.58
N VAL A 227 -1.02 3.43 2.78
CA VAL A 227 -0.13 3.25 3.94
C VAL A 227 0.89 4.39 4.02
N GLY A 228 1.53 4.74 2.88
CA GLY A 228 2.51 5.82 2.85
C GLY A 228 1.95 7.16 3.31
N THR A 229 0.70 7.47 2.97
CA THR A 229 0.02 8.69 3.41
C THR A 229 -0.34 8.64 4.90
N ALA A 230 -0.80 7.49 5.40
CA ALA A 230 -1.10 7.31 6.83
C ALA A 230 0.17 7.49 7.70
N ILE A 231 1.29 6.91 7.27
CA ILE A 231 2.59 7.08 7.92
C ILE A 231 3.05 8.54 7.85
N GLN A 232 2.89 9.21 6.71
CA GLN A 232 3.28 10.61 6.57
C GLN A 232 2.37 11.55 7.40
N ASN A 233 1.07 11.24 7.54
CA ASN A 233 0.19 11.94 8.46
C ASN A 233 0.69 11.79 9.90
N ALA A 234 1.06 10.58 10.32
CA ALA A 234 1.56 10.30 11.67
C ALA A 234 2.87 11.04 11.98
N ARG A 235 3.76 11.19 11.00
CA ARG A 235 5.00 11.98 11.13
C ARG A 235 4.75 13.47 11.38
N ASN A 236 3.57 13.97 11.07
CA ASN A 236 3.16 15.35 11.36
C ASN A 236 2.46 15.51 12.71
N THR A 237 2.53 14.50 13.58
CA THR A 237 1.86 14.48 14.89
C THR A 237 2.82 14.19 16.03
N ALA A 238 2.28 14.09 17.24
CA ALA A 238 3.04 13.64 18.42
C ALA A 238 3.48 12.17 18.36
N LEU A 239 3.05 11.40 17.34
CA LEU A 239 3.56 10.04 17.09
C LEU A 239 4.96 10.05 16.47
N ASN A 240 5.40 11.18 15.95
CA ASN A 240 6.72 11.30 15.35
C ASN A 240 7.81 11.34 16.43
N SER A 241 8.83 10.53 16.25
CA SER A 241 10.02 10.47 17.10
C SER A 241 11.28 10.53 16.25
N GLU A 242 12.44 10.33 16.83
CA GLU A 242 13.71 10.21 16.10
C GLU A 242 13.67 9.04 15.08
N SER A 243 12.93 7.98 15.40
CA SER A 243 12.74 6.82 14.52
C SER A 243 11.95 7.15 13.25
N GLN A 244 11.15 8.23 13.28
CA GLN A 244 10.16 8.56 12.24
C GLN A 244 9.31 7.36 11.83
N LEU A 245 8.88 6.57 12.82
CA LEU A 245 8.09 5.34 12.71
C LEU A 245 8.79 4.18 12.00
N THR A 246 10.12 4.21 11.91
CA THR A 246 10.93 3.12 11.33
C THR A 246 11.81 2.45 12.39
N ARG A 247 12.19 1.15 12.18
CA ARG A 247 13.12 0.43 13.06
C ARG A 247 14.58 0.50 12.60
N ASP A 248 14.80 0.74 11.33
CA ASP A 248 16.13 0.71 10.69
C ASP A 248 16.35 1.82 9.65
N GLY A 249 15.40 2.75 9.56
CA GLY A 249 15.38 3.88 8.63
C GLY A 249 14.48 3.68 7.42
N TRP A 250 14.00 2.46 7.13
CA TRP A 250 13.12 2.15 6.00
C TRP A 250 11.94 1.24 6.36
N HIS A 251 12.17 0.14 7.10
CA HIS A 251 11.09 -0.71 7.59
C HIS A 251 10.37 -0.06 8.76
N LEU A 252 9.06 -0.29 8.86
CA LEU A 252 8.27 0.30 9.93
C LEU A 252 8.68 -0.22 11.31
N ASN A 253 8.59 0.65 12.31
CA ASN A 253 8.65 0.28 13.70
C ASN A 253 7.55 -0.74 14.02
N GLU A 254 7.92 -1.84 14.67
CA GLU A 254 7.01 -2.97 14.94
C GLU A 254 5.87 -2.65 15.93
N GLY A 255 5.89 -1.48 16.56
CA GLY A 255 4.77 -0.96 17.32
C GLY A 255 3.85 -0.07 16.48
N VAL A 256 3.92 1.25 16.74
CA VAL A 256 3.03 2.26 16.10
C VAL A 256 3.09 2.22 14.58
N GLY A 257 4.28 2.07 13.98
CA GLY A 257 4.42 2.08 12.52
C GLY A 257 3.66 0.94 11.85
N CYS A 258 3.94 -0.32 12.23
CA CYS A 258 3.24 -1.49 11.68
C CYS A 258 1.74 -1.51 12.04
N TYR A 259 1.38 -0.97 13.21
CA TYR A 259 -0.03 -0.84 13.60
C TYR A 259 -0.81 0.10 12.67
N ILE A 260 -0.27 1.30 12.38
CA ILE A 260 -0.88 2.23 11.42
C ILE A 260 -1.02 1.59 10.04
N ALA A 261 0.00 0.88 9.58
CA ALA A 261 -0.04 0.19 8.29
C ALA A 261 -1.14 -0.89 8.27
N ALA A 262 -1.21 -1.73 9.29
CA ALA A 262 -2.23 -2.77 9.41
C ALA A 262 -3.66 -2.18 9.53
N CYS A 263 -3.84 -1.10 10.32
CA CYS A 263 -5.10 -0.36 10.37
C CYS A 263 -5.51 0.18 9.00
N THR A 264 -4.53 0.65 8.19
CA THR A 264 -4.81 1.14 6.84
C THR A 264 -5.27 0.00 5.92
N VAL A 265 -4.66 -1.17 5.99
CA VAL A 265 -5.11 -2.37 5.27
C VAL A 265 -6.51 -2.78 5.70
N VAL A 266 -6.76 -2.86 7.02
CA VAL A 266 -8.09 -3.23 7.57
C VAL A 266 -9.16 -2.23 7.11
N GLN A 267 -8.90 -0.94 7.23
CA GLN A 267 -9.87 0.10 6.85
C GLN A 267 -10.12 0.14 5.34
N SER A 268 -9.09 -0.15 4.51
CA SER A 268 -9.23 -0.15 3.05
C SER A 268 -9.95 -1.38 2.52
N LEU A 269 -9.66 -2.57 3.01
CA LEU A 269 -10.09 -3.83 2.42
C LEU A 269 -11.17 -4.57 3.21
N PHE A 270 -11.12 -4.53 4.53
CA PHE A 270 -12.02 -5.32 5.39
C PHE A 270 -13.20 -4.50 5.90
N ALA A 271 -12.99 -3.24 6.25
CA ALA A 271 -14.03 -2.39 6.80
C ALA A 271 -15.26 -2.26 5.86
N PRO A 272 -15.10 -2.03 4.55
CA PRO A 272 -16.23 -1.99 3.62
C PRO A 272 -16.97 -3.32 3.49
N VAL A 273 -16.26 -4.46 3.60
CA VAL A 273 -16.83 -5.80 3.43
C VAL A 273 -17.59 -6.26 4.66
N PHE A 274 -17.04 -6.01 5.85
CA PHE A 274 -17.57 -6.51 7.13
C PHE A 274 -18.38 -5.47 7.92
N GLY A 275 -18.45 -4.23 7.47
CA GLY A 275 -19.16 -3.15 8.17
C GLY A 275 -18.50 -2.78 9.50
N ILE A 276 -17.18 -2.91 9.60
CA ILE A 276 -16.37 -2.59 10.78
C ILE A 276 -15.68 -1.24 10.63
N SER A 277 -15.09 -0.75 11.72
CA SER A 277 -14.25 0.45 11.68
C SER A 277 -13.09 0.29 12.65
N ILE A 278 -11.89 0.68 12.25
CA ILE A 278 -10.71 0.71 13.11
C ILE A 278 -10.91 1.64 14.33
N LEU A 279 -11.83 2.60 14.25
CA LEU A 279 -12.14 3.48 15.40
C LEU A 279 -12.61 2.72 16.63
N ASN A 280 -13.13 1.50 16.45
CA ASN A 280 -13.57 0.60 17.52
C ASN A 280 -12.48 -0.37 17.98
N ASP A 281 -11.29 -0.35 17.35
CA ASP A 281 -10.20 -1.21 17.75
C ASP A 281 -9.57 -0.73 19.07
N THR A 282 -9.31 -1.67 19.97
CA THR A 282 -8.72 -1.44 21.29
C THR A 282 -7.43 -2.20 21.51
N LEU A 283 -6.87 -2.77 20.43
CA LEU A 283 -5.62 -3.53 20.47
C LEU A 283 -4.48 -2.69 21.04
N GLN A 284 -3.76 -3.27 21.99
CA GLN A 284 -2.51 -2.72 22.52
C GLN A 284 -1.34 -3.56 22.04
N ILE A 285 -0.26 -2.91 21.65
CA ILE A 285 0.96 -3.57 21.24
C ILE A 285 2.04 -3.25 22.25
N GLN A 286 2.48 -4.29 22.96
CA GLN A 286 3.55 -4.19 23.95
C GLN A 286 4.91 -4.36 23.29
N ILE A 287 5.90 -3.62 23.77
CA ILE A 287 7.28 -3.82 23.34
C ILE A 287 7.80 -5.15 23.91
N PRO A 288 8.38 -6.03 23.09
CA PRO A 288 9.06 -7.22 23.59
C PRO A 288 10.14 -6.85 24.61
N GLN A 289 10.24 -7.59 25.71
CA GLN A 289 11.22 -7.34 26.77
C GLN A 289 12.68 -7.64 26.34
N SER A 290 12.88 -8.38 25.25
CA SER A 290 14.19 -8.64 24.67
C SER A 290 14.30 -7.85 23.36
N PRO A 291 15.08 -6.76 23.33
CA PRO A 291 15.23 -6.00 22.09
C PRO A 291 15.92 -6.87 21.05
N ASP A 292 15.33 -6.95 19.88
CA ASP A 292 16.02 -7.45 18.70
C ASP A 292 17.18 -6.49 18.40
N THR A 293 18.40 -7.02 18.43
CA THR A 293 19.62 -6.22 18.20
C THR A 293 19.73 -5.69 16.77
N THR A 294 18.82 -6.08 15.87
CA THR A 294 18.73 -5.55 14.51
C THR A 294 18.01 -4.21 14.42
N HIS A 295 17.34 -3.78 15.50
CA HIS A 295 16.66 -2.49 15.53
C HIS A 295 17.64 -1.36 15.87
N VAL A 296 17.71 -0.37 14.98
CA VAL A 296 18.50 0.85 15.19
C VAL A 296 17.80 1.80 16.14
N TYR A 297 16.45 1.81 16.11
CA TYR A 297 15.62 2.67 16.92
C TYR A 297 14.77 1.88 17.92
N PRO A 298 14.41 2.48 19.07
CA PRO A 298 13.51 1.87 20.03
C PRO A 298 12.16 1.55 19.41
N LEU A 299 11.54 0.45 19.84
CA LEU A 299 10.15 0.13 19.51
C LEU A 299 9.20 1.09 20.24
N GLU A 300 8.14 1.51 19.56
CA GLU A 300 7.14 2.42 20.07
C GLU A 300 5.82 1.66 20.28
N PRO A 301 5.37 1.47 21.56
CA PRO A 301 4.18 0.69 21.85
C PRO A 301 2.91 1.40 21.37
N VAL A 302 1.87 0.63 21.10
CA VAL A 302 0.51 1.15 20.91
C VAL A 302 -0.24 1.09 22.24
N THR A 303 -0.66 2.24 22.72
CA THR A 303 -1.34 2.42 24.02
C THR A 303 -2.72 3.06 23.85
N ASP A 304 -3.52 3.06 24.91
CA ASP A 304 -4.82 3.75 24.88
C ASP A 304 -4.70 5.26 24.63
N GLU A 305 -3.54 5.84 24.93
CA GLU A 305 -3.30 7.29 24.78
C GLU A 305 -2.97 7.67 23.33
N ASN A 306 -2.15 6.84 22.63
CA ASN A 306 -1.69 7.17 21.28
C ASN A 306 -2.51 6.52 20.14
N ARG A 307 -3.25 5.44 20.44
CA ARG A 307 -4.08 4.72 19.47
C ARG A 307 -5.11 5.60 18.75
N PRO A 308 -5.87 6.50 19.43
CA PRO A 308 -6.82 7.37 18.74
C PRO A 308 -6.15 8.25 17.67
N LEU A 309 -4.92 8.68 17.90
CA LEU A 309 -4.17 9.48 16.93
C LEU A 309 -3.70 8.62 15.74
N CYS A 310 -3.32 7.36 16.00
CA CYS A 310 -3.03 6.40 14.93
C CYS A 310 -4.25 6.22 14.01
N HIS A 311 -5.43 5.98 14.60
CA HIS A 311 -6.68 5.84 13.84
C HIS A 311 -7.00 7.10 13.02
N GLN A 312 -6.84 8.29 13.60
CA GLN A 312 -7.11 9.53 12.87
C GLN A 312 -6.18 9.69 11.65
N CYS A 313 -4.90 9.34 11.77
CA CYS A 313 -3.95 9.37 10.67
C CYS A 313 -4.39 8.44 9.53
N VAL A 314 -4.91 7.26 9.86
CA VAL A 314 -5.42 6.28 8.90
C VAL A 314 -6.70 6.80 8.23
N ILE A 315 -7.70 7.24 8.99
CA ILE A 315 -8.96 7.74 8.43
C ILE A 315 -8.70 8.89 7.46
N ASN A 316 -7.85 9.84 7.83
CA ASN A 316 -7.50 10.95 6.96
C ASN A 316 -6.80 10.48 5.66
N ALA A 317 -5.97 9.44 5.74
CA ALA A 317 -5.33 8.88 4.56
C ALA A 317 -6.33 8.14 3.64
N ILE A 318 -7.30 7.43 4.21
CA ILE A 318 -8.39 6.79 3.44
C ILE A 318 -9.24 7.83 2.70
N GLU A 319 -9.58 8.94 3.38
CA GLU A 319 -10.36 10.02 2.78
C GLU A 319 -9.59 10.79 1.70
N GLN A 320 -8.27 10.90 1.88
CA GLN A 320 -7.37 11.65 0.98
C GLN A 320 -6.08 10.88 0.71
N PRO A 321 -6.12 9.85 -0.15
CA PRO A 321 -4.98 8.92 -0.34
C PRO A 321 -3.68 9.61 -0.80
N PHE A 322 -3.78 10.70 -1.53
CA PHE A 322 -2.66 11.44 -2.11
C PHE A 322 -2.48 12.84 -1.52
N ASN A 323 -3.02 13.08 -0.32
CA ASN A 323 -2.88 14.36 0.36
C ASN A 323 -2.64 14.14 1.86
N ILE A 324 -1.66 14.84 2.42
CA ILE A 324 -1.39 14.76 3.86
C ILE A 324 -2.19 15.83 4.62
N THR A 325 -2.59 15.48 5.82
CA THR A 325 -3.24 16.42 6.73
C THR A 325 -2.19 17.30 7.40
N LYS A 326 -2.10 18.57 7.00
CA LYS A 326 -1.07 19.52 7.47
C LYS A 326 -1.22 19.94 8.95
N GLN A 327 -2.34 19.64 9.62
CA GLN A 327 -2.58 19.93 11.04
C GLN A 327 -3.47 18.85 11.69
N LEU A 328 -2.86 17.88 12.32
CA LEU A 328 -3.48 17.15 13.41
C LEU A 328 -2.99 17.80 14.72
N VAL A 329 -3.41 19.06 14.98
CA VAL A 329 -3.13 19.71 16.25
C VAL A 329 -4.00 19.06 17.31
N SER A 330 -3.34 18.62 18.39
CA SER A 330 -3.93 18.23 19.66
C SER A 330 -5.08 19.15 20.10
N GLY A 331 -6.30 18.78 19.78
CA GLY A 331 -7.51 19.52 20.13
C GLY A 331 -8.64 18.55 20.38
N ILE A 332 -8.44 17.57 21.29
CA ILE A 332 -9.57 16.98 21.98
C ILE A 332 -9.96 17.97 23.05
N GLN A 333 -10.62 19.06 22.67
CA GLN A 333 -11.51 19.74 23.60
C GLN A 333 -12.76 18.87 23.74
N SER A 334 -12.90 18.29 24.92
CA SER A 334 -14.09 17.62 25.40
C SER A 334 -15.33 18.47 25.13
N THR A 335 -16.10 18.13 24.13
CA THR A 335 -17.52 18.46 24.07
C THR A 335 -18.29 17.16 24.22
N LEU A 336 -18.39 16.69 25.46
CA LEU A 336 -19.50 15.83 25.86
C LEU A 336 -20.51 16.73 26.54
N PRO A 337 -21.79 16.67 26.15
CA PRO A 337 -22.87 17.30 26.88
C PRO A 337 -23.16 16.60 28.18
#